data_7aced5f7095aceaf70c608859473e176
#
_entry.id   7aced5f7095aceaf70c608859473e176
#
_cell.length_a   1.000
_cell.length_b   1.000
_cell.length_c   1.000
_cell.angle_alpha   90.00
_cell.angle_beta   90.00
_cell.angle_gamma   90.00
#
_symmetry.space_group_name_H-M   'P 1'
#
loop_
_entity.id
_entity.type
_entity.pdbx_description
1 polymer ?
#
loop_
_entity_poly.entity_id
_entity_poly.type
_entity_poly.pdbx_seq_one_letter_code
_entity_poly.pdbx_strand_id
1 'polypeptide(L)'
;IDIIGAVGTDSNNFVPAWLASLVASIFSYSMVLGDTGPSTDSVPSSSGILPYLILSALAILCLTMLAGLFLYIRGRSMAFASEGIIRSLRDRVYTHIEHLPSRYHDEADTGDLVQRCTSDMETIRVFLSGQVIEISRAILMLIVVLPILFSLDVNMAWLSLTVMPLLFASAIIFFRKVKALFQIVDEAEARLTTVLQENLTGIRVVRAFAQQHFEIDKFARENAQFRNHNTQLIGILGIYYGFSDLLCLGQIGLILLVGAHWVLTGDLTVGTLFAFLTYESMIIWPIRHMGRVLTDSGKAIVSMG
;
A
#
# COMPACT_ATOMS: atom_id res chain seq x y z
N ILE A 1 5.42 -38.47 1.30
CA ILE A 1 4.37 -39.28 0.63
C ILE A 1 3.00 -39.01 1.25
N ASP A 2 2.92 -38.64 2.54
CA ASP A 2 1.63 -38.45 3.23
C ASP A 2 0.94 -37.10 3.05
N ILE A 3 1.60 -36.10 2.47
CA ILE A 3 1.00 -34.76 2.24
C ILE A 3 0.03 -34.75 1.05
N ILE A 4 0.21 -35.66 0.07
CA ILE A 4 -0.67 -35.79 -1.10
C ILE A 4 -1.98 -36.52 -0.72
N GLY A 5 -1.96 -37.36 0.28
CA GLY A 5 -3.16 -38.10 0.78
C GLY A 5 -4.11 -37.24 1.61
N ALA A 6 -3.58 -36.19 2.29
CA ALA A 6 -4.37 -35.31 3.15
C ALA A 6 -5.17 -34.23 2.42
N VAL A 7 -4.82 -33.93 1.16
CA VAL A 7 -5.50 -32.89 0.35
C VAL A 7 -6.73 -33.41 -0.39
N GLY A 8 -6.93 -34.75 -0.40
CA GLY A 8 -7.92 -35.39 -1.29
C GLY A 8 -9.25 -35.82 -0.66
N THR A 9 -9.50 -35.72 0.65
CA THR A 9 -10.66 -36.34 1.28
C THR A 9 -11.60 -35.45 2.11
N ASP A 10 -11.33 -34.17 2.28
CA ASP A 10 -12.28 -33.30 3.00
C ASP A 10 -13.01 -32.34 2.06
N SER A 11 -14.33 -32.55 1.96
CA SER A 11 -15.27 -31.84 1.10
C SER A 11 -15.56 -30.39 1.49
N ASN A 12 -14.73 -29.77 2.32
CA ASN A 12 -14.84 -28.39 2.78
C ASN A 12 -13.70 -27.47 2.30
N ASN A 13 -12.82 -27.92 1.41
CA ASN A 13 -11.73 -27.08 0.92
C ASN A 13 -12.22 -26.12 -0.18
N PHE A 14 -12.19 -24.83 0.14
CA PHE A 14 -12.55 -23.69 -0.72
C PHE A 14 -11.62 -23.51 -1.95
N VAL A 15 -10.68 -24.42 -2.18
CA VAL A 15 -9.78 -24.41 -3.34
C VAL A 15 -10.37 -25.30 -4.43
N PRO A 16 -10.69 -24.76 -5.62
CA PRO A 16 -11.23 -25.59 -6.71
C PRO A 16 -10.25 -26.72 -7.06
N ALA A 17 -10.79 -27.93 -7.26
CA ALA A 17 -10.00 -29.16 -7.48
C ALA A 17 -8.96 -29.05 -8.62
N TRP A 18 -9.21 -28.22 -9.65
CA TRP A 18 -8.25 -27.95 -10.73
C TRP A 18 -7.06 -27.11 -10.26
N LEU A 19 -7.24 -26.17 -9.31
CA LEU A 19 -6.16 -25.38 -8.72
C LEU A 19 -5.32 -26.22 -7.77
N ALA A 20 -5.96 -27.10 -6.99
CA ALA A 20 -5.27 -28.06 -6.12
C ALA A 20 -4.44 -29.06 -6.95
N SER A 21 -4.97 -29.55 -8.08
CA SER A 21 -4.24 -30.43 -8.99
C SER A 21 -3.09 -29.73 -9.71
N LEU A 22 -3.23 -28.45 -10.05
CA LEU A 22 -2.20 -27.63 -10.69
C LEU A 22 -1.07 -27.28 -9.72
N VAL A 23 -1.41 -26.91 -8.48
CA VAL A 23 -0.43 -26.68 -7.40
C VAL A 23 0.24 -28.00 -7.00
N ALA A 24 -0.50 -29.10 -6.88
CA ALA A 24 0.06 -30.41 -6.58
C ALA A 24 0.98 -30.93 -7.70
N SER A 25 0.67 -30.68 -8.97
CA SER A 25 1.56 -31.06 -10.09
C SER A 25 2.82 -30.20 -10.13
N ILE A 26 2.74 -28.89 -9.87
CA ILE A 26 3.91 -28.02 -9.76
C ILE A 26 4.75 -28.40 -8.55
N PHE A 27 4.11 -28.71 -7.40
CA PHE A 27 4.79 -29.05 -6.15
C PHE A 27 5.38 -30.47 -6.18
N SER A 28 4.70 -31.45 -6.77
CA SER A 28 5.24 -32.79 -6.95
C SER A 28 6.44 -32.81 -7.89
N TYR A 29 6.45 -31.94 -8.90
CA TYR A 29 7.63 -31.74 -9.76
C TYR A 29 8.82 -31.11 -9.01
N SER A 30 8.57 -30.18 -8.08
CA SER A 30 9.65 -29.61 -7.26
C SER A 30 10.15 -30.57 -6.17
N MET A 31 9.28 -31.47 -5.68
CA MET A 31 9.64 -32.48 -4.67
C MET A 31 10.41 -33.67 -5.27
N VAL A 32 10.09 -34.07 -6.49
CA VAL A 32 10.89 -35.09 -7.22
C VAL A 32 12.34 -34.60 -7.47
N LEU A 33 12.57 -33.28 -7.52
CA LEU A 33 13.91 -32.68 -7.57
C LEU A 33 14.57 -32.54 -6.18
N GLY A 34 13.79 -32.59 -5.07
CA GLY A 34 14.28 -32.44 -3.69
C GLY A 34 14.54 -33.75 -2.95
N ASP A 35 13.98 -34.88 -3.40
CA ASP A 35 14.03 -36.16 -2.69
C ASP A 35 15.15 -37.09 -3.19
N THR A 36 16.03 -36.66 -4.06
CA THR A 36 17.31 -37.30 -4.30
C THR A 36 18.34 -36.82 -3.25
N GLY A 37 18.16 -37.30 -2.01
CA GLY A 37 19.27 -37.35 -1.04
C GLY A 37 20.47 -38.02 -1.69
N PRO A 38 21.73 -37.69 -1.35
CA PRO A 38 22.91 -38.17 -2.03
C PRO A 38 23.11 -39.68 -1.79
N SER A 39 22.40 -40.51 -2.56
CA SER A 39 22.88 -41.83 -2.86
C SER A 39 24.00 -41.67 -3.89
N THR A 40 25.22 -41.92 -3.45
CA THR A 40 26.50 -41.62 -4.11
C THR A 40 26.76 -42.39 -5.42
N ASP A 41 25.76 -42.96 -6.11
CA ASP A 41 26.02 -43.89 -7.22
C ASP A 41 25.25 -43.66 -8.52
N SER A 42 24.66 -42.48 -8.76
CA SER A 42 24.29 -42.11 -10.15
C SER A 42 24.03 -40.61 -10.24
N VAL A 43 25.02 -39.85 -10.67
CA VAL A 43 24.81 -38.52 -11.25
C VAL A 43 23.91 -38.72 -12.49
N PRO A 44 22.63 -38.30 -12.51
CA PRO A 44 21.81 -38.43 -13.71
C PRO A 44 22.51 -37.64 -14.80
N SER A 45 22.73 -38.26 -15.97
CA SER A 45 23.38 -37.66 -17.10
C SER A 45 22.74 -36.30 -17.37
N SER A 46 23.55 -35.28 -17.52
CA SER A 46 23.14 -33.86 -17.72
C SER A 46 22.10 -33.66 -18.84
N SER A 47 21.98 -34.63 -19.73
CA SER A 47 20.98 -34.68 -20.82
C SER A 47 19.54 -34.95 -20.34
N GLY A 48 19.33 -35.58 -19.16
CA GLY A 48 17.99 -35.85 -18.62
C GLY A 48 17.36 -34.69 -17.83
N ILE A 49 18.18 -33.81 -17.23
CA ILE A 49 17.72 -32.70 -16.40
C ILE A 49 17.38 -31.46 -17.21
N LEU A 50 18.08 -31.26 -18.33
CA LEU A 50 17.94 -30.09 -19.19
C LEU A 50 16.50 -29.79 -19.67
N PRO A 51 15.71 -30.77 -20.17
CA PRO A 51 14.34 -30.52 -20.61
C PRO A 51 13.41 -30.10 -19.47
N TYR A 52 13.62 -30.60 -18.25
CA TYR A 52 12.82 -30.21 -17.07
C TYR A 52 13.13 -28.79 -16.60
N LEU A 53 14.41 -28.37 -16.65
CA LEU A 53 14.83 -26.99 -16.38
C LEU A 53 14.26 -26.02 -17.41
N ILE A 54 14.28 -26.39 -18.68
CA ILE A 54 13.69 -25.57 -19.75
C ILE A 54 12.18 -25.46 -19.58
N LEU A 55 11.49 -26.56 -19.26
CA LEU A 55 10.04 -26.57 -19.05
C LEU A 55 9.64 -25.70 -17.84
N SER A 56 10.35 -25.80 -16.71
CA SER A 56 10.11 -24.99 -15.54
C SER A 56 10.39 -23.50 -15.81
N ALA A 57 11.45 -23.18 -16.52
CA ALA A 57 11.76 -21.80 -16.93
C ALA A 57 10.68 -21.24 -17.85
N LEU A 58 10.20 -22.02 -18.83
CA LEU A 58 9.09 -21.63 -19.71
C LEU A 58 7.78 -21.43 -18.93
N ALA A 59 7.48 -22.31 -17.97
CA ALA A 59 6.30 -22.17 -17.11
C ALA A 59 6.35 -20.86 -16.28
N ILE A 60 7.50 -20.56 -15.66
CA ILE A 60 7.69 -19.31 -14.91
C ILE A 60 7.55 -18.10 -15.84
N LEU A 61 8.12 -18.16 -17.04
CA LEU A 61 8.03 -17.08 -18.02
C LEU A 61 6.57 -16.85 -18.47
N CYS A 62 5.82 -17.91 -18.75
CA CYS A 62 4.39 -17.83 -19.09
C CYS A 62 3.57 -17.23 -17.93
N LEU A 63 3.80 -17.69 -16.69
CA LEU A 63 3.12 -17.14 -15.51
C LEU A 63 3.45 -15.67 -15.29
N THR A 64 4.70 -15.27 -15.49
CA THR A 64 5.13 -13.88 -15.36
C THR A 64 4.50 -12.99 -16.44
N MET A 65 4.44 -13.47 -17.70
CA MET A 65 3.74 -12.77 -18.77
C MET A 65 2.25 -12.63 -18.49
N LEU A 66 1.60 -13.69 -17.99
CA LEU A 66 0.19 -13.66 -17.60
C LEU A 66 -0.05 -12.67 -16.47
N ALA A 67 0.79 -12.67 -15.44
CA ALA A 67 0.74 -11.70 -14.34
C ALA A 67 0.91 -10.26 -14.86
N GLY A 68 1.87 -10.02 -15.77
CA GLY A 68 2.08 -8.73 -16.41
C GLY A 68 0.84 -8.26 -17.20
N LEU A 69 0.20 -9.19 -17.93
CA LEU A 69 -1.03 -8.91 -18.67
C LEU A 69 -2.18 -8.51 -17.72
N PHE A 70 -2.36 -9.24 -16.62
CA PHE A 70 -3.37 -8.87 -15.62
C PHE A 70 -3.08 -7.52 -14.95
N LEU A 71 -1.82 -7.20 -14.66
CA LEU A 71 -1.42 -5.88 -14.15
C LEU A 71 -1.74 -4.77 -15.15
N TYR A 72 -1.46 -4.99 -16.43
CA TYR A 72 -1.79 -4.03 -17.50
C TYR A 72 -3.32 -3.83 -17.62
N ILE A 73 -4.10 -4.92 -17.69
CA ILE A 73 -5.57 -4.85 -17.77
C ILE A 73 -6.14 -4.14 -16.54
N ARG A 74 -5.65 -4.46 -15.34
CA ARG A 74 -6.04 -3.79 -14.11
C ARG A 74 -5.78 -2.29 -14.18
N GLY A 75 -4.55 -1.88 -14.53
CA GLY A 75 -4.18 -0.47 -14.62
C GLY A 75 -5.03 0.29 -15.64
N ARG A 76 -5.23 -0.30 -16.82
CA ARG A 76 -6.06 0.29 -17.87
C ARG A 76 -7.53 0.42 -17.46
N SER A 77 -8.12 -0.64 -16.92
CA SER A 77 -9.53 -0.64 -16.48
C SER A 77 -9.76 0.38 -15.37
N MET A 78 -8.82 0.49 -14.44
CA MET A 78 -8.91 1.45 -13.34
C MET A 78 -8.77 2.89 -13.80
N ALA A 79 -7.86 3.16 -14.74
CA ALA A 79 -7.74 4.48 -15.37
C ALA A 79 -9.05 4.88 -16.08
N PHE A 80 -9.63 3.97 -16.89
CA PHE A 80 -10.91 4.24 -17.55
C PHE A 80 -12.04 4.46 -16.54
N ALA A 81 -12.13 3.67 -15.49
CA ALA A 81 -13.17 3.80 -14.47
C ALA A 81 -13.03 5.12 -13.70
N SER A 82 -11.82 5.45 -13.21
CA SER A 82 -11.59 6.69 -12.46
C SER A 82 -11.84 7.93 -13.31
N GLU A 83 -11.31 7.99 -14.53
CA GLU A 83 -11.53 9.12 -15.44
C GLU A 83 -13.01 9.24 -15.85
N GLY A 84 -13.70 8.11 -16.09
CA GLY A 84 -15.13 8.10 -16.38
C GLY A 84 -15.99 8.63 -15.22
N ILE A 85 -15.68 8.23 -13.99
CA ILE A 85 -16.36 8.72 -12.78
C ILE A 85 -16.12 10.22 -12.61
N ILE A 86 -14.85 10.68 -12.73
CA ILE A 86 -14.49 12.08 -12.56
C ILE A 86 -15.14 12.96 -13.63
N ARG A 87 -15.14 12.51 -14.87
CA ARG A 87 -15.86 13.22 -15.94
C ARG A 87 -17.34 13.39 -15.61
N SER A 88 -18.01 12.31 -15.26
CA SER A 88 -19.43 12.36 -14.88
C SER A 88 -19.67 13.25 -13.66
N LEU A 89 -18.78 13.21 -12.67
CA LEU A 89 -18.91 14.03 -11.47
C LEU A 89 -18.70 15.51 -11.81
N ARG A 90 -17.70 15.85 -12.62
CA ARG A 90 -17.44 17.22 -13.09
C ARG A 90 -18.62 17.79 -13.87
N ASP A 91 -19.16 17.01 -14.79
CA ASP A 91 -20.33 17.41 -15.59
C ASP A 91 -21.55 17.69 -14.68
N ARG A 92 -21.77 16.84 -13.65
CA ARG A 92 -22.86 17.04 -12.68
C ARG A 92 -22.66 18.26 -11.79
N VAL A 93 -21.45 18.47 -11.27
CA VAL A 93 -21.13 19.64 -10.44
C VAL A 93 -21.28 20.92 -11.26
N TYR A 94 -20.74 20.95 -12.47
CA TYR A 94 -20.87 22.11 -13.35
C TYR A 94 -22.34 22.41 -13.68
N THR A 95 -23.11 21.38 -14.08
CA THR A 95 -24.55 21.54 -14.34
C THR A 95 -25.29 22.01 -13.10
N HIS A 96 -24.94 21.50 -11.91
CA HIS A 96 -25.58 21.93 -10.67
C HIS A 96 -25.29 23.41 -10.37
N ILE A 97 -24.04 23.84 -10.51
CA ILE A 97 -23.63 25.24 -10.30
C ILE A 97 -24.41 26.17 -11.25
N GLU A 98 -24.55 25.81 -12.52
CA GLU A 98 -25.31 26.63 -13.49
C GLU A 98 -26.80 26.77 -13.18
N HIS A 99 -27.37 25.80 -12.46
CA HIS A 99 -28.80 25.82 -12.07
C HIS A 99 -29.04 26.45 -10.70
N LEU A 100 -28.00 26.90 -10.00
CA LEU A 100 -28.16 27.61 -8.72
C LEU A 100 -28.74 29.00 -8.95
N PRO A 101 -29.57 29.51 -8.01
CA PRO A 101 -30.16 30.84 -8.13
C PRO A 101 -29.10 31.94 -8.11
N SER A 102 -29.35 33.07 -8.80
CA SER A 102 -28.44 34.20 -8.91
C SER A 102 -27.95 34.71 -7.55
N ARG A 103 -28.82 34.66 -6.54
CA ARG A 103 -28.43 35.04 -5.17
C ARG A 103 -27.24 34.24 -4.63
N TYR A 104 -27.15 32.95 -4.96
CA TYR A 104 -26.01 32.14 -4.57
C TYR A 104 -24.71 32.61 -5.23
N HIS A 105 -24.78 32.98 -6.52
CA HIS A 105 -23.63 33.51 -7.26
C HIS A 105 -23.19 34.87 -6.79
N ASP A 106 -24.10 35.69 -6.24
CA ASP A 106 -23.80 37.01 -5.69
C ASP A 106 -23.09 36.89 -4.32
N GLU A 107 -23.37 35.84 -3.54
CA GLU A 107 -22.81 35.60 -2.21
C GLU A 107 -21.56 34.70 -2.24
N ALA A 108 -21.44 33.83 -3.25
CA ALA A 108 -20.34 32.84 -3.35
C ALA A 108 -19.06 33.43 -3.91
N ASP A 109 -17.92 33.05 -3.34
CA ASP A 109 -16.62 33.35 -3.92
C ASP A 109 -16.40 32.55 -5.20
N THR A 110 -16.16 33.21 -6.31
CA THR A 110 -15.85 32.60 -7.60
C THR A 110 -14.62 31.67 -7.50
N GLY A 111 -13.66 32.01 -6.63
CA GLY A 111 -12.46 31.19 -6.37
C GLY A 111 -12.82 29.83 -5.78
N ASP A 112 -13.75 29.77 -4.83
CA ASP A 112 -14.25 28.53 -4.23
C ASP A 112 -14.93 27.63 -5.25
N LEU A 113 -15.76 28.19 -6.12
CA LEU A 113 -16.44 27.45 -7.17
C LEU A 113 -15.45 26.82 -8.16
N VAL A 114 -14.45 27.59 -8.56
CA VAL A 114 -13.37 27.09 -9.43
C VAL A 114 -12.55 26.00 -8.73
N GLN A 115 -12.23 26.16 -7.45
CA GLN A 115 -11.51 25.18 -6.66
C GLN A 115 -12.28 23.84 -6.59
N ARG A 116 -13.58 23.87 -6.32
CA ARG A 116 -14.45 22.69 -6.31
C ARG A 116 -14.46 21.96 -7.65
N CYS A 117 -14.53 22.70 -8.77
CA CYS A 117 -14.54 22.13 -10.12
C CYS A 117 -13.19 21.58 -10.58
N THR A 118 -12.08 22.02 -9.97
CA THR A 118 -10.72 21.68 -10.41
C THR A 118 -9.95 20.88 -9.36
N SER A 119 -9.52 21.52 -8.28
CA SER A 119 -8.62 20.94 -7.27
C SER A 119 -9.29 19.80 -6.49
N ASP A 120 -10.56 19.99 -6.07
CA ASP A 120 -11.27 18.94 -5.33
C ASP A 120 -11.57 17.72 -6.21
N MET A 121 -11.92 17.94 -7.47
CA MET A 121 -12.08 16.87 -8.45
C MET A 121 -10.78 16.09 -8.68
N GLU A 122 -9.63 16.79 -8.71
CA GLU A 122 -8.32 16.14 -8.83
C GLU A 122 -7.98 15.32 -7.58
N THR A 123 -8.29 15.81 -6.40
CA THR A 123 -8.12 15.08 -5.14
C THR A 123 -8.96 13.78 -5.12
N ILE A 124 -10.22 13.86 -5.57
CA ILE A 124 -11.10 12.69 -5.71
C ILE A 124 -10.54 11.72 -6.77
N ARG A 125 -10.00 12.22 -7.89
CA ARG A 125 -9.37 11.39 -8.92
C ARG A 125 -8.20 10.59 -8.37
N VAL A 126 -7.29 11.26 -7.67
CA VAL A 126 -6.12 10.62 -7.05
C VAL A 126 -6.56 9.56 -6.02
N PHE A 127 -7.59 9.86 -5.24
CA PHE A 127 -8.16 8.90 -4.30
C PHE A 127 -8.71 7.65 -5.00
N LEU A 128 -9.56 7.83 -6.02
CA LEU A 128 -10.15 6.72 -6.77
C LEU A 128 -9.12 5.88 -7.51
N SER A 129 -8.15 6.54 -8.16
CA SER A 129 -7.13 5.84 -8.97
C SER A 129 -6.02 5.18 -8.15
N GLY A 130 -5.77 5.63 -6.92
CA GLY A 130 -4.69 5.15 -6.05
C GLY A 130 -5.21 4.42 -4.82
N GLN A 131 -5.86 5.15 -3.91
CA GLN A 131 -6.16 4.66 -2.56
C GLN A 131 -7.18 3.50 -2.56
N VAL A 132 -8.22 3.58 -3.40
CA VAL A 132 -9.23 2.51 -3.53
C VAL A 132 -8.58 1.20 -3.97
N ILE A 133 -7.59 1.25 -4.87
CA ILE A 133 -6.84 0.06 -5.31
C ILE A 133 -6.05 -0.53 -4.15
N GLU A 134 -5.32 0.31 -3.40
CA GLU A 134 -4.49 -0.16 -2.28
C GLU A 134 -5.34 -0.77 -1.16
N ILE A 135 -6.47 -0.14 -0.83
CA ILE A 135 -7.44 -0.67 0.16
C ILE A 135 -7.99 -2.03 -0.32
N SER A 136 -8.44 -2.09 -1.58
CA SER A 136 -8.99 -3.33 -2.15
C SER A 136 -7.96 -4.44 -2.18
N ARG A 137 -6.71 -4.13 -2.53
CA ARG A 137 -5.60 -5.08 -2.51
C ARG A 137 -5.33 -5.60 -1.10
N ALA A 138 -5.29 -4.72 -0.10
CA ALA A 138 -5.06 -5.11 1.29
C ALA A 138 -6.16 -6.04 1.82
N ILE A 139 -7.43 -5.72 1.53
CA ILE A 139 -8.58 -6.53 1.91
C ILE A 139 -8.53 -7.91 1.23
N LEU A 140 -8.30 -7.95 -0.09
CA LEU A 140 -8.19 -9.20 -0.84
C LEU A 140 -7.03 -10.08 -0.34
N MET A 141 -5.88 -9.47 -0.05
CA MET A 141 -4.74 -10.18 0.55
C MET A 141 -5.12 -10.83 1.88
N LEU A 142 -5.78 -10.09 2.77
CA LEU A 142 -6.22 -10.65 4.05
C LEU A 142 -7.22 -11.81 3.86
N ILE A 143 -8.21 -11.64 2.97
CA ILE A 143 -9.24 -12.66 2.69
C ILE A 143 -8.61 -13.94 2.11
N VAL A 144 -7.56 -13.82 1.30
CA VAL A 144 -6.92 -14.99 0.66
C VAL A 144 -5.87 -15.61 1.56
N VAL A 145 -4.99 -14.80 2.15
CA VAL A 145 -3.81 -15.32 2.86
C VAL A 145 -4.16 -15.85 4.25
N LEU A 146 -5.10 -15.20 4.98
CA LEU A 146 -5.47 -15.69 6.32
C LEU A 146 -6.01 -17.13 6.32
N PRO A 147 -6.98 -17.53 5.47
CA PRO A 147 -7.42 -18.92 5.42
C PRO A 147 -6.28 -19.90 5.08
N ILE A 148 -5.34 -19.50 4.21
CA ILE A 148 -4.18 -20.33 3.86
C ILE A 148 -3.30 -20.55 5.09
N LEU A 149 -2.98 -19.49 5.85
CA LEU A 149 -2.19 -19.60 7.07
C LEU A 149 -2.87 -20.53 8.10
N PHE A 150 -4.19 -20.39 8.30
CA PHE A 150 -4.94 -21.26 9.21
C PHE A 150 -5.05 -22.70 8.72
N SER A 151 -5.01 -22.94 7.41
CA SER A 151 -5.01 -24.30 6.84
C SER A 151 -3.65 -24.99 6.95
N LEU A 152 -2.55 -24.23 7.03
CA LEU A 152 -1.20 -24.77 7.19
C LEU A 152 -0.90 -25.17 8.64
N ASP A 153 -1.07 -24.26 9.58
CA ASP A 153 -0.94 -24.51 11.02
C ASP A 153 -1.66 -23.42 11.83
N VAL A 154 -2.56 -23.85 12.71
CA VAL A 154 -3.40 -22.93 13.49
C VAL A 154 -2.60 -22.15 14.54
N ASN A 155 -1.61 -22.79 15.16
CA ASN A 155 -0.83 -22.15 16.22
C ASN A 155 0.12 -21.08 15.64
N MET A 156 0.77 -21.41 14.52
CA MET A 156 1.59 -20.44 13.78
C MET A 156 0.74 -19.29 13.22
N ALA A 157 -0.49 -19.57 12.75
CA ALA A 157 -1.39 -18.52 12.26
C ALA A 157 -1.76 -17.53 13.37
N TRP A 158 -2.05 -17.98 14.58
CA TRP A 158 -2.28 -17.10 15.72
C TRP A 158 -1.03 -16.31 16.10
N LEU A 159 0.15 -16.91 16.03
CA LEU A 159 1.42 -16.24 16.27
C LEU A 159 1.63 -15.10 15.24
N SER A 160 1.34 -15.36 13.95
CA SER A 160 1.40 -14.37 12.87
C SER A 160 0.46 -13.18 13.10
N LEU A 161 -0.70 -13.41 13.72
CA LEU A 161 -1.67 -12.36 14.02
C LEU A 161 -1.33 -11.53 15.28
N THR A 162 -0.38 -11.96 16.10
CA THR A 162 -0.13 -11.35 17.44
C THR A 162 0.29 -9.89 17.35
N VAL A 163 1.12 -9.51 16.38
CA VAL A 163 1.62 -8.13 16.25
C VAL A 163 0.69 -7.24 15.43
N MET A 164 -0.24 -7.82 14.65
CA MET A 164 -1.19 -7.05 13.83
C MET A 164 -2.01 -6.02 14.61
N PRO A 165 -2.64 -6.34 15.75
CA PRO A 165 -3.40 -5.35 16.52
C PRO A 165 -2.52 -4.18 16.99
N LEU A 166 -1.25 -4.47 17.35
CA LEU A 166 -0.29 -3.46 17.77
C LEU A 166 0.09 -2.52 16.62
N LEU A 167 0.27 -3.06 15.42
CA LEU A 167 0.50 -2.27 14.22
C LEU A 167 -0.68 -1.35 13.90
N PHE A 168 -1.92 -1.87 13.96
CA PHE A 168 -3.12 -1.06 13.77
C PHE A 168 -3.26 0.03 14.83
N ALA A 169 -3.06 -0.29 16.10
CA ALA A 169 -3.13 0.68 17.18
C ALA A 169 -2.08 1.79 17.00
N SER A 170 -0.84 1.43 16.68
CA SER A 170 0.23 2.39 16.41
C SER A 170 -0.11 3.30 15.22
N ALA A 171 -0.67 2.75 14.13
CA ALA A 171 -1.08 3.50 12.95
C ALA A 171 -2.18 4.53 13.28
N ILE A 172 -3.19 4.16 14.08
CA ILE A 172 -4.27 5.06 14.49
C ILE A 172 -3.75 6.20 15.36
N ILE A 173 -2.90 5.89 16.36
CA ILE A 173 -2.32 6.89 17.25
C ILE A 173 -1.45 7.88 16.47
N PHE A 174 -0.64 7.34 15.56
CA PHE A 174 0.22 8.11 14.70
C PHE A 174 -0.61 9.02 13.76
N PHE A 175 -1.62 8.48 13.09
CA PHE A 175 -2.50 9.23 12.20
C PHE A 175 -3.11 10.47 12.87
N ARG A 176 -3.60 10.31 14.12
CA ARG A 176 -4.16 11.44 14.86
C ARG A 176 -3.14 12.56 15.11
N LYS A 177 -1.89 12.21 15.44
CA LYS A 177 -0.81 13.19 15.67
C LYS A 177 -0.38 13.87 14.37
N VAL A 178 -0.22 13.09 13.32
CA VAL A 178 0.19 13.61 12.01
C VAL A 178 -0.86 14.55 11.43
N LYS A 179 -2.15 14.22 11.53
CA LYS A 179 -3.23 15.07 11.03
C LYS A 179 -3.18 16.47 11.68
N ALA A 180 -2.98 16.55 12.99
CA ALA A 180 -2.89 17.84 13.68
C ALA A 180 -1.66 18.65 13.26
N LEU A 181 -0.50 18.01 13.12
CA LEU A 181 0.71 18.70 12.65
C LEU A 181 0.62 19.11 11.18
N PHE A 182 -0.01 18.30 10.34
CA PHE A 182 -0.19 18.60 8.92
C PHE A 182 -0.94 19.92 8.75
N GLN A 183 -2.01 20.12 9.53
CA GLN A 183 -2.75 21.36 9.49
C GLN A 183 -1.87 22.59 9.86
N ILE A 184 -1.03 22.46 10.87
CA ILE A 184 -0.10 23.54 11.28
C ILE A 184 0.93 23.83 10.18
N VAL A 185 1.41 22.81 9.49
CA VAL A 185 2.35 22.93 8.37
C VAL A 185 1.67 23.63 7.19
N ASP A 186 0.45 23.20 6.82
CA ASP A 186 -0.34 23.80 5.73
C ASP A 186 -0.62 25.30 6.00
N GLU A 187 -0.99 25.66 7.23
CA GLU A 187 -1.19 27.05 7.61
C GLU A 187 0.11 27.88 7.53
N ALA A 188 1.25 27.29 7.91
CA ALA A 188 2.55 27.96 7.79
C ALA A 188 2.98 28.12 6.32
N GLU A 189 2.69 27.14 5.47
CA GLU A 189 2.93 27.20 4.03
C GLU A 189 2.07 28.27 3.36
N ALA A 190 0.79 28.35 3.75
CA ALA A 190 -0.13 29.38 3.27
C ALA A 190 0.38 30.80 3.60
N ARG A 191 0.83 31.03 4.86
CA ARG A 191 1.42 32.33 5.26
C ARG A 191 2.67 32.68 4.45
N LEU A 192 3.57 31.71 4.27
CA LEU A 192 4.78 31.87 3.46
C LEU A 192 4.44 32.22 2.00
N THR A 193 3.48 31.54 1.42
CA THR A 193 3.01 31.76 0.04
C THR A 193 2.36 33.15 -0.10
N THR A 194 1.56 33.56 0.89
CA THR A 194 0.96 34.90 0.91
C THR A 194 2.03 35.97 0.91
N VAL A 195 3.06 35.89 1.76
CA VAL A 195 4.17 36.84 1.79
C VAL A 195 4.90 36.92 0.44
N LEU A 196 5.12 35.77 -0.19
CA LEU A 196 5.73 35.70 -1.52
C LEU A 196 4.85 36.38 -2.58
N GLN A 197 3.55 36.11 -2.58
CA GLN A 197 2.59 36.65 -3.52
C GLN A 197 2.45 38.17 -3.35
N GLU A 198 2.36 38.68 -2.13
CA GLU A 198 2.33 40.11 -1.81
C GLU A 198 3.58 40.81 -2.37
N ASN A 199 4.76 40.26 -2.11
CA ASN A 199 6.03 40.80 -2.59
C ASN A 199 6.10 40.81 -4.12
N LEU A 200 5.74 39.71 -4.79
CA LEU A 200 5.75 39.65 -6.26
C LEU A 200 4.75 40.64 -6.89
N THR A 201 3.57 40.80 -6.31
CA THR A 201 2.55 41.75 -6.79
C THR A 201 3.00 43.17 -6.55
N GLY A 202 3.60 43.48 -5.39
CA GLY A 202 4.08 44.77 -4.98
C GLY A 202 5.53 45.11 -5.40
N ILE A 203 6.19 44.28 -6.21
CA ILE A 203 7.64 44.38 -6.47
C ILE A 203 8.10 45.77 -6.96
N ARG A 204 7.25 46.48 -7.71
CA ARG A 204 7.56 47.85 -8.18
C ARG A 204 7.63 48.82 -7.02
N VAL A 205 6.74 48.67 -6.03
CA VAL A 205 6.71 49.49 -4.81
C VAL A 205 7.93 49.20 -3.96
N VAL A 206 8.22 47.93 -3.72
CA VAL A 206 9.40 47.51 -2.95
C VAL A 206 10.69 48.06 -3.54
N ARG A 207 10.82 48.06 -4.87
CA ARG A 207 11.98 48.66 -5.56
C ARG A 207 12.01 50.18 -5.49
N ALA A 208 10.85 50.83 -5.63
CA ALA A 208 10.77 52.29 -5.59
C ALA A 208 11.18 52.86 -4.21
N PHE A 209 10.84 52.14 -3.13
CA PHE A 209 11.16 52.56 -1.76
C PHE A 209 12.43 51.88 -1.21
N ALA A 210 13.18 51.11 -2.02
CA ALA A 210 14.40 50.42 -1.65
C ALA A 210 14.25 49.49 -0.41
N GLN A 211 13.06 48.88 -0.23
CA GLN A 211 12.72 48.06 0.93
C GLN A 211 12.97 46.52 0.71
N GLN A 212 13.90 46.17 -0.16
CA GLN A 212 14.21 44.75 -0.47
C GLN A 212 14.63 43.94 0.76
N HIS A 213 15.46 44.58 1.64
CA HIS A 213 15.92 43.90 2.86
C HIS A 213 14.78 43.59 3.83
N PHE A 214 13.82 44.50 3.98
CA PHE A 214 12.64 44.27 4.81
C PHE A 214 11.81 43.08 4.32
N GLU A 215 11.57 43.00 3.02
CA GLU A 215 10.80 41.88 2.43
C GLU A 215 11.57 40.55 2.52
N ILE A 216 12.90 40.57 2.33
CA ILE A 216 13.74 39.36 2.53
C ILE A 216 13.65 38.89 3.97
N ASP A 217 13.73 39.78 4.95
CA ASP A 217 13.65 39.43 6.37
C ASP A 217 12.23 38.93 6.75
N LYS A 218 11.18 39.52 6.17
CA LYS A 218 9.79 39.09 6.33
C LYS A 218 9.64 37.63 5.83
N PHE A 219 10.09 37.36 4.61
CA PHE A 219 10.07 36.03 4.01
C PHE A 219 10.91 35.01 4.82
N ALA A 220 12.10 35.41 5.26
CA ALA A 220 12.98 34.53 6.03
C ALA A 220 12.37 34.11 7.37
N ARG A 221 11.60 35.00 8.03
CA ARG A 221 10.87 34.63 9.28
C ARG A 221 9.80 33.59 9.04
N GLU A 222 8.95 33.80 8.04
CA GLU A 222 7.88 32.84 7.71
C GLU A 222 8.45 31.49 7.21
N ASN A 223 9.49 31.54 6.39
CA ASN A 223 10.20 30.34 5.93
C ASN A 223 10.83 29.56 7.10
N ALA A 224 11.36 30.24 8.10
CA ALA A 224 11.89 29.58 9.30
C ALA A 224 10.78 28.87 10.10
N GLN A 225 9.59 29.49 10.21
CA GLN A 225 8.43 28.85 10.87
C GLN A 225 7.98 27.61 10.11
N PHE A 226 7.75 27.75 8.79
CA PHE A 226 7.39 26.63 7.94
C PHE A 226 8.40 25.48 8.03
N ARG A 227 9.69 25.76 7.88
CA ARG A 227 10.76 24.78 8.02
C ARG A 227 10.73 24.08 9.37
N ASN A 228 10.53 24.79 10.48
CA ASN A 228 10.52 24.20 11.81
C ASN A 228 9.33 23.25 12.00
N HIS A 229 8.13 23.65 11.58
CA HIS A 229 6.95 22.78 11.64
C HIS A 229 7.06 21.58 10.71
N ASN A 230 7.59 21.77 9.51
CA ASN A 230 7.82 20.67 8.56
C ASN A 230 8.88 19.68 9.09
N THR A 231 9.95 20.18 9.73
CA THR A 231 10.97 19.33 10.37
C THR A 231 10.36 18.49 11.51
N GLN A 232 9.45 19.05 12.31
CA GLN A 232 8.72 18.31 13.33
C GLN A 232 7.84 17.22 12.73
N LEU A 233 7.12 17.55 11.64
CA LEU A 233 6.30 16.58 10.92
C LEU A 233 7.13 15.41 10.38
N ILE A 234 8.25 15.71 9.70
CA ILE A 234 9.16 14.69 9.16
C ILE A 234 9.78 13.87 10.29
N GLY A 235 10.11 14.49 11.44
CA GLY A 235 10.63 13.78 12.60
C GLY A 235 9.64 12.75 13.16
N ILE A 236 8.36 13.12 13.29
CA ILE A 236 7.30 12.19 13.74
C ILE A 236 7.09 11.07 12.71
N LEU A 237 7.10 11.39 11.41
CA LEU A 237 7.05 10.39 10.33
C LEU A 237 8.21 9.39 10.45
N GLY A 238 9.43 9.90 10.66
CA GLY A 238 10.63 9.06 10.83
C GLY A 238 10.53 8.11 12.02
N ILE A 239 10.05 8.59 13.17
CA ILE A 239 9.82 7.75 14.36
C ILE A 239 8.78 6.66 14.07
N TYR A 240 7.68 7.01 13.41
CA TYR A 240 6.65 6.04 13.05
C TYR A 240 7.16 4.95 12.12
N TYR A 241 7.86 5.34 11.05
CA TYR A 241 8.40 4.35 10.12
C TYR A 241 9.44 3.46 10.79
N GLY A 242 10.33 4.03 11.62
CA GLY A 242 11.31 3.24 12.37
C GLY A 242 10.67 2.27 13.35
N PHE A 243 9.65 2.73 14.10
CA PHE A 243 8.91 1.86 15.03
C PHE A 243 8.11 0.78 14.29
N SER A 244 7.45 1.13 13.20
CA SER A 244 6.72 0.18 12.36
C SER A 244 7.66 -0.88 11.75
N ASP A 245 8.86 -0.48 11.30
CA ASP A 245 9.87 -1.41 10.80
C ASP A 245 10.36 -2.37 11.88
N LEU A 246 10.61 -1.86 13.08
CA LEU A 246 11.00 -2.69 14.21
C LEU A 246 9.93 -3.74 14.54
N LEU A 247 8.65 -3.36 14.55
CA LEU A 247 7.54 -4.30 14.78
C LEU A 247 7.44 -5.34 13.66
N CYS A 248 7.54 -4.92 12.40
CA CYS A 248 7.44 -5.82 11.26
C CYS A 248 8.60 -6.82 11.21
N LEU A 249 9.85 -6.36 11.38
CA LEU A 249 11.03 -7.22 11.43
C LEU A 249 11.02 -8.10 12.69
N GLY A 250 10.55 -7.56 13.82
CA GLY A 250 10.36 -8.31 15.06
C GLY A 250 9.38 -9.45 14.89
N GLN A 251 8.26 -9.23 14.17
CA GLN A 251 7.28 -10.26 13.84
C GLN A 251 7.89 -11.37 12.98
N ILE A 252 8.60 -11.02 11.91
CA ILE A 252 9.28 -12.00 11.06
C ILE A 252 10.33 -12.79 11.89
N GLY A 253 11.08 -12.10 12.73
CA GLY A 253 12.05 -12.75 13.64
C GLY A 253 11.38 -13.69 14.64
N LEU A 254 10.23 -13.30 15.20
CA LEU A 254 9.47 -14.12 16.13
C LEU A 254 8.93 -15.40 15.46
N ILE A 255 8.37 -15.26 14.25
CA ILE A 255 7.92 -16.42 13.43
C ILE A 255 9.10 -17.34 13.12
N LEU A 256 10.24 -16.78 12.76
CA LEU A 256 11.44 -17.56 12.47
C LEU A 256 11.94 -18.32 13.71
N LEU A 257 12.03 -17.65 14.86
CA LEU A 257 12.52 -18.25 16.11
C LEU A 257 11.59 -19.36 16.63
N VAL A 258 10.30 -19.06 16.75
CA VAL A 258 9.31 -20.03 17.26
C VAL A 258 9.09 -21.14 16.25
N GLY A 259 9.00 -20.81 14.96
CA GLY A 259 8.84 -21.81 13.91
C GLY A 259 10.05 -22.72 13.76
N ALA A 260 11.28 -22.19 13.88
CA ALA A 260 12.48 -23.03 13.91
C ALA A 260 12.50 -23.99 15.12
N HIS A 261 12.05 -23.51 16.28
CA HIS A 261 11.91 -24.36 17.46
C HIS A 261 10.91 -25.52 17.19
N TRP A 262 9.75 -25.23 16.62
CA TRP A 262 8.75 -26.27 16.28
C TRP A 262 9.20 -27.20 15.16
N VAL A 263 10.05 -26.74 14.26
CA VAL A 263 10.69 -27.64 13.27
C VAL A 263 11.65 -28.60 13.96
N LEU A 264 12.43 -28.15 14.96
CA LEU A 264 13.35 -28.99 15.71
C LEU A 264 12.64 -30.00 16.61
N THR A 265 11.44 -29.68 17.14
CA THR A 265 10.61 -30.60 17.93
C THR A 265 9.82 -31.56 17.05
N GLY A 266 9.76 -31.33 15.75
CA GLY A 266 9.05 -32.19 14.80
C GLY A 266 7.55 -31.82 14.63
N ASP A 267 7.10 -30.72 15.25
CA ASP A 267 5.70 -30.27 15.19
C ASP A 267 5.40 -29.50 13.90
N LEU A 268 6.44 -28.98 13.23
CA LEU A 268 6.30 -28.20 11.99
C LEU A 268 7.30 -28.68 10.93
N THR A 269 6.91 -28.62 9.65
CA THR A 269 7.86 -28.88 8.55
C THR A 269 8.63 -27.62 8.15
N VAL A 270 9.84 -27.81 7.64
CA VAL A 270 10.64 -26.69 7.10
C VAL A 270 9.89 -25.93 6.00
N GLY A 271 9.19 -26.68 5.12
CA GLY A 271 8.39 -26.09 4.05
C GLY A 271 7.26 -25.19 4.56
N THR A 272 6.57 -25.61 5.62
CA THR A 272 5.53 -24.79 6.28
C THR A 272 6.11 -23.53 6.87
N LEU A 273 7.28 -23.58 7.53
CA LEU A 273 7.95 -22.40 8.06
C LEU A 273 8.28 -21.39 6.97
N PHE A 274 8.84 -21.83 5.84
CA PHE A 274 9.11 -20.94 4.70
C PHE A 274 7.84 -20.36 4.09
N ALA A 275 6.75 -21.13 4.04
CA ALA A 275 5.45 -20.63 3.59
C ALA A 275 4.96 -19.49 4.52
N PHE A 276 5.02 -19.66 5.84
CA PHE A 276 4.66 -18.63 6.81
C PHE A 276 5.49 -17.36 6.64
N LEU A 277 6.81 -17.46 6.53
CA LEU A 277 7.69 -16.30 6.31
C LEU A 277 7.35 -15.54 5.03
N THR A 278 7.00 -16.27 3.97
CA THR A 278 6.64 -15.67 2.68
C THR A 278 5.29 -14.96 2.77
N TYR A 279 4.26 -15.62 3.30
CA TYR A 279 2.93 -15.03 3.42
C TYR A 279 2.90 -13.86 4.41
N GLU A 280 3.66 -13.95 5.50
CA GLU A 280 3.80 -12.85 6.46
C GLU A 280 4.40 -11.61 5.80
N SER A 281 5.48 -11.78 5.04
CA SER A 281 6.10 -10.68 4.28
C SER A 281 5.12 -10.01 3.31
N MET A 282 4.21 -10.78 2.72
CA MET A 282 3.19 -10.26 1.80
C MET A 282 2.10 -9.46 2.52
N ILE A 283 1.71 -9.85 3.75
CA ILE A 283 0.65 -9.19 4.53
C ILE A 283 1.16 -7.91 5.22
N ILE A 284 2.37 -7.94 5.75
CA ILE A 284 2.95 -6.82 6.52
C ILE A 284 3.00 -5.54 5.68
N TRP A 285 3.36 -5.64 4.41
CA TRP A 285 3.56 -4.47 3.55
C TRP A 285 2.29 -3.61 3.35
N PRO A 286 1.14 -4.16 2.96
CA PRO A 286 -0.11 -3.40 2.86
C PRO A 286 -0.55 -2.79 4.19
N ILE A 287 -0.39 -3.51 5.30
CA ILE A 287 -0.79 -3.01 6.62
C ILE A 287 0.04 -1.80 7.03
N ARG A 288 1.34 -1.84 6.81
CA ARG A 288 2.24 -0.72 7.07
C ARG A 288 1.87 0.53 6.27
N HIS A 289 1.43 0.36 5.02
CA HIS A 289 1.02 1.48 4.16
C HIS A 289 -0.36 2.05 4.49
N MET A 290 -1.18 1.37 5.31
CA MET A 290 -2.52 1.85 5.70
C MET A 290 -2.50 3.24 6.35
N GLY A 291 -1.45 3.59 7.07
CA GLY A 291 -1.30 4.93 7.65
C GLY A 291 -1.34 6.05 6.60
N ARG A 292 -0.67 5.87 5.47
CA ARG A 292 -0.70 6.80 4.33
C ARG A 292 -2.07 6.83 3.66
N VAL A 293 -2.62 5.65 3.40
CA VAL A 293 -3.95 5.50 2.79
C VAL A 293 -5.02 6.22 3.59
N LEU A 294 -4.99 6.12 4.92
CA LEU A 294 -5.93 6.82 5.80
C LEU A 294 -5.77 8.34 5.73
N THR A 295 -4.53 8.85 5.63
CA THR A 295 -4.26 10.30 5.48
C THR A 295 -4.84 10.84 4.17
N ASP A 296 -4.55 10.17 3.06
CA ASP A 296 -5.01 10.59 1.73
C ASP A 296 -6.53 10.42 1.58
N SER A 297 -7.11 9.37 2.19
CA SER A 297 -8.56 9.18 2.25
C SER A 297 -9.25 10.30 3.03
N GLY A 298 -8.63 10.78 4.11
CA GLY A 298 -9.15 11.91 4.88
C GLY A 298 -9.24 13.20 4.05
N LYS A 299 -8.26 13.48 3.20
CA LYS A 299 -8.31 14.62 2.27
C LYS A 299 -9.45 14.50 1.26
N ALA A 300 -9.60 13.31 0.66
CA ALA A 300 -10.68 13.06 -0.31
C ALA A 300 -12.08 13.20 0.31
N ILE A 301 -12.26 12.75 1.56
CA ILE A 301 -13.55 12.91 2.26
C ILE A 301 -13.88 14.39 2.48
N VAL A 302 -12.90 15.22 2.82
CA VAL A 302 -13.09 16.68 2.97
C VAL A 302 -13.45 17.33 1.64
N SER A 303 -12.83 16.90 0.53
CA SER A 303 -13.15 17.43 -0.81
C SER A 303 -14.54 16.94 -1.35
N MET A 304 -15.15 15.94 -0.71
CA MET A 304 -16.50 15.47 -1.08
C MET A 304 -17.63 16.14 -0.29
N GLY A 305 -17.36 16.83 0.81
CA GLY A 305 -18.32 17.52 1.68
C GLY A 305 -18.32 19.00 1.52
#